data_02c3ee7a2695798655d7baf349aaa22b
#
_entry.id   02c3ee7a2695798655d7baf349aaa22b
#
_cell.length_a   1.000
_cell.length_b   1.000
_cell.length_c   1.000
_cell.angle_alpha   90.00
_cell.angle_beta   90.00
_cell.angle_gamma   90.00
#
_symmetry.space_group_name_H-M   'P 1'
#
loop_
_entity.id
_entity.type
_entity.pdbx_description
1 polymer ?
#
loop_
_entity_poly.entity_id
_entity_poly.type
_entity_poly.pdbx_seq_one_letter_code
_entity_poly.pdbx_strand_id
1 'polypeptide(L)'
;MRNRSIKSAGFTLIELIAVMLVLAIAAALVAPSLLNFRVGRFNSNTATTLMGMANYARAQAESEGRTYRLNFDPQGGAFWLTAQGDDGAYTAPGNDFGMRAQISEGSRMDVTINPQANVQMNIPSTIQQNAVQLQPGVSDPIASQVNTLMQNQRTDTQPYVEFQPSGRTDTALVKLTDRLGNVIEVSCASATETFRILQPGEMQ
;
A
#
# COMPACT_ATOMS: atom_id res chain seq x y z
N MET A 1 -63.65 -33.10 -34.27
CA MET A 1 -62.53 -32.55 -33.48
C MET A 1 -61.26 -33.29 -33.89
N ARG A 2 -60.28 -32.57 -34.48
CA ARG A 2 -59.07 -33.16 -35.08
C ARG A 2 -57.92 -32.97 -34.07
N ASN A 3 -57.56 -34.05 -33.34
CA ASN A 3 -56.46 -34.05 -32.36
C ASN A 3 -55.13 -33.93 -33.11
N ARG A 4 -54.46 -32.75 -33.00
CA ARG A 4 -53.09 -32.60 -33.51
C ARG A 4 -52.12 -33.15 -32.46
N SER A 5 -51.60 -34.33 -32.71
CA SER A 5 -50.49 -34.90 -31.96
C SER A 5 -49.23 -34.07 -32.19
N ILE A 6 -48.76 -33.39 -31.15
CA ILE A 6 -47.48 -32.65 -31.16
C ILE A 6 -46.40 -33.74 -31.07
N LYS A 7 -45.64 -33.92 -32.13
CA LYS A 7 -44.46 -34.80 -32.12
C LYS A 7 -43.39 -34.05 -31.33
N SER A 8 -43.05 -34.55 -30.14
CA SER A 8 -41.88 -34.12 -29.41
C SER A 8 -40.63 -34.62 -30.13
N ALA A 9 -39.85 -33.69 -30.73
CA ALA A 9 -38.53 -34.01 -31.23
C ALA A 9 -37.57 -34.14 -30.05
N GLY A 10 -37.00 -35.35 -29.87
CA GLY A 10 -35.94 -35.60 -28.88
C GLY A 10 -34.59 -35.06 -29.44
N PHE A 11 -33.73 -34.57 -28.55
CA PHE A 11 -32.35 -34.23 -28.90
C PHE A 11 -31.57 -35.44 -29.34
N THR A 12 -30.76 -35.28 -30.38
CA THR A 12 -29.83 -36.30 -30.82
C THR A 12 -28.55 -36.29 -29.95
N LEU A 13 -27.91 -37.44 -29.78
CA LEU A 13 -26.66 -37.55 -29.03
C LEU A 13 -25.55 -36.65 -29.61
N ILE A 14 -25.51 -36.54 -30.94
CA ILE A 14 -24.52 -35.67 -31.64
C ILE A 14 -24.77 -34.19 -31.38
N GLU A 15 -26.01 -33.78 -31.26
CA GLU A 15 -26.39 -32.39 -30.95
C GLU A 15 -25.92 -32.01 -29.54
N LEU A 16 -26.06 -32.94 -28.57
CA LEU A 16 -25.59 -32.72 -27.20
C LEU A 16 -24.05 -32.63 -27.15
N ILE A 17 -23.32 -33.46 -27.91
CA ILE A 17 -21.86 -33.39 -28.02
C ILE A 17 -21.44 -32.07 -28.66
N ALA A 18 -22.12 -31.63 -29.71
CA ALA A 18 -21.80 -30.36 -30.38
C ALA A 18 -21.99 -29.17 -29.44
N VAL A 19 -23.08 -29.15 -28.67
CA VAL A 19 -23.33 -28.09 -27.66
C VAL A 19 -22.25 -28.09 -26.57
N MET A 20 -21.86 -29.26 -26.05
CA MET A 20 -20.80 -29.37 -25.06
C MET A 20 -19.45 -28.90 -25.60
N LEU A 21 -19.13 -29.18 -26.86
CA LEU A 21 -17.91 -28.70 -27.52
C LEU A 21 -17.89 -27.18 -27.62
N VAL A 22 -18.99 -26.56 -28.04
CA VAL A 22 -19.10 -25.09 -28.14
C VAL A 22 -18.97 -24.46 -26.77
N LEU A 23 -19.63 -25.02 -25.75
CA LEU A 23 -19.53 -24.53 -24.38
C LEU A 23 -18.09 -24.65 -23.81
N ALA A 24 -17.39 -25.75 -24.11
CA ALA A 24 -16.00 -25.94 -23.71
C ALA A 24 -15.07 -24.89 -24.34
N ILE A 25 -15.22 -24.60 -25.63
CA ILE A 25 -14.45 -23.56 -26.33
C ILE A 25 -14.79 -22.18 -25.74
N ALA A 26 -16.06 -21.86 -25.53
CA ALA A 26 -16.47 -20.60 -24.94
C ALA A 26 -15.90 -20.44 -23.51
N ALA A 27 -15.94 -21.47 -22.68
CA ALA A 27 -15.37 -21.46 -21.34
C ALA A 27 -13.85 -21.24 -21.36
N ALA A 28 -13.13 -21.86 -22.29
CA ALA A 28 -11.68 -21.70 -22.42
C ALA A 28 -11.25 -20.25 -22.77
N LEU A 29 -12.09 -19.53 -23.54
CA LEU A 29 -11.82 -18.12 -23.89
C LEU A 29 -12.17 -17.13 -22.75
N VAL A 30 -13.15 -17.45 -21.90
CA VAL A 30 -13.60 -16.59 -20.81
C VAL A 30 -12.77 -16.76 -19.54
N ALA A 31 -12.28 -17.97 -19.27
CA ALA A 31 -11.55 -18.27 -18.03
C ALA A 31 -10.37 -17.33 -17.74
N PRO A 32 -9.46 -16.99 -18.69
CA PRO A 32 -8.33 -16.10 -18.40
C PRO A 32 -8.76 -14.67 -18.07
N SER A 33 -9.86 -14.16 -18.65
CA SER A 33 -10.32 -12.80 -18.38
C SER A 33 -10.89 -12.62 -16.98
N LEU A 34 -11.46 -13.67 -16.39
CA LEU A 34 -11.97 -13.65 -15.02
C LEU A 34 -10.85 -13.59 -13.96
N LEU A 35 -9.69 -14.18 -14.24
CA LEU A 35 -8.54 -14.13 -13.35
C LEU A 35 -7.97 -12.71 -13.29
N ASN A 36 -7.84 -12.04 -14.42
CA ASN A 36 -7.33 -10.68 -14.51
C ASN A 36 -8.26 -9.67 -13.81
N PHE A 37 -9.57 -9.87 -13.92
CA PHE A 37 -10.56 -9.03 -13.26
C PHE A 37 -10.50 -9.11 -11.72
N ARG A 38 -10.16 -10.26 -11.16
CA ARG A 38 -9.98 -10.45 -9.71
C ARG A 38 -8.76 -9.70 -9.18
N VAL A 39 -7.63 -9.77 -9.88
CA VAL A 39 -6.35 -9.18 -9.42
C VAL A 39 -6.46 -7.65 -9.30
N GLY A 40 -7.02 -6.95 -10.29
CA GLY A 40 -7.17 -5.49 -10.25
C GLY A 40 -8.08 -5.01 -9.10
N ARG A 41 -9.09 -5.78 -8.73
CA ARG A 41 -9.98 -5.44 -7.60
C ARG A 41 -9.30 -5.58 -6.24
N PHE A 42 -8.35 -6.49 -6.07
CA PHE A 42 -7.65 -6.67 -4.80
C PHE A 42 -6.76 -5.48 -4.45
N ASN A 43 -6.01 -4.93 -5.40
CA ASN A 43 -5.20 -3.74 -5.16
C ASN A 43 -6.06 -2.51 -4.84
N SER A 44 -7.20 -2.36 -5.52
CA SER A 44 -8.17 -1.30 -5.21
C SER A 44 -8.73 -1.44 -3.79
N ASN A 45 -9.07 -2.65 -3.36
CA ASN A 45 -9.55 -2.90 -2.00
C ASN A 45 -8.46 -2.61 -0.96
N THR A 46 -7.21 -3.03 -1.22
CA THR A 46 -6.06 -2.73 -0.34
C THR A 46 -5.84 -1.22 -0.21
N ALA A 47 -5.86 -0.49 -1.33
CA ALA A 47 -5.73 0.96 -1.33
C ALA A 47 -6.85 1.64 -0.55
N THR A 48 -8.10 1.20 -0.72
CA THR A 48 -9.27 1.70 0.02
C THR A 48 -9.15 1.42 1.52
N THR A 49 -8.71 0.22 1.90
CA THR A 49 -8.47 -0.15 3.30
C THR A 49 -7.39 0.73 3.92
N LEU A 50 -6.28 0.94 3.22
CA LEU A 50 -5.18 1.80 3.67
C LEU A 50 -5.67 3.24 3.90
N MET A 51 -6.42 3.80 2.95
CA MET A 51 -7.03 5.13 3.09
C MET A 51 -7.99 5.20 4.27
N GLY A 52 -8.83 4.17 4.45
CA GLY A 52 -9.76 4.08 5.58
C GLY A 52 -9.03 4.10 6.91
N MET A 53 -7.96 3.31 7.05
CA MET A 53 -7.12 3.27 8.24
C MET A 53 -6.39 4.59 8.49
N ALA A 54 -5.86 5.24 7.45
CA ALA A 54 -5.21 6.53 7.57
C ALA A 54 -6.17 7.64 8.03
N ASN A 55 -7.36 7.71 7.42
CA ASN A 55 -8.38 8.68 7.80
C ASN A 55 -8.91 8.43 9.22
N TYR A 56 -9.09 7.16 9.60
CA TYR A 56 -9.45 6.78 10.96
C TYR A 56 -8.37 7.21 11.96
N ALA A 57 -7.09 6.91 11.69
CA ALA A 57 -5.97 7.26 12.55
C ALA A 57 -5.88 8.78 12.79
N ARG A 58 -6.09 9.57 11.75
CA ARG A 58 -6.12 11.04 11.83
C ARG A 58 -7.26 11.53 12.72
N ALA A 59 -8.48 11.06 12.46
CA ALA A 59 -9.65 11.45 13.23
C ALA A 59 -9.51 11.07 14.72
N GLN A 60 -8.96 9.88 15.01
CA GLN A 60 -8.73 9.45 16.38
C GLN A 60 -7.60 10.22 17.05
N ALA A 61 -6.51 10.53 16.34
CA ALA A 61 -5.43 11.34 16.86
C ALA A 61 -5.94 12.72 17.32
N GLU A 62 -6.77 13.37 16.52
CA GLU A 62 -7.40 14.66 16.85
C GLU A 62 -8.40 14.52 18.01
N SER A 63 -9.21 13.46 18.02
CA SER A 63 -10.26 13.24 19.02
C SER A 63 -9.73 12.84 20.39
N GLU A 64 -8.73 11.97 20.43
CA GLU A 64 -8.17 11.41 21.66
C GLU A 64 -6.97 12.19 22.18
N GLY A 65 -6.44 13.14 21.42
CA GLY A 65 -5.29 13.97 21.79
C GLY A 65 -3.99 13.20 21.89
N ARG A 66 -3.86 12.05 21.21
CA ARG A 66 -2.66 11.19 21.21
C ARG A 66 -2.22 10.82 19.79
N THR A 67 -0.95 10.45 19.66
CA THR A 67 -0.37 10.12 18.36
C THR A 67 -0.76 8.72 17.92
N TYR A 68 -1.12 8.59 16.64
CA TYR A 68 -1.34 7.31 15.97
C TYR A 68 -0.25 7.06 14.93
N ARG A 69 0.08 5.79 14.65
CA ARG A 69 1.01 5.38 13.61
C ARG A 69 0.39 4.34 12.72
N LEU A 70 0.52 4.53 11.42
CA LEU A 70 0.26 3.51 10.41
C LEU A 70 1.59 2.89 10.03
N ASN A 71 1.81 1.67 10.50
CA ASN A 71 3.04 0.92 10.30
C ASN A 71 2.94 0.09 9.03
N PHE A 72 4.07 -0.08 8.33
CA PHE A 72 4.16 -0.87 7.11
C PHE A 72 5.24 -1.94 7.23
N ASP A 73 4.97 -3.11 6.69
CA ASP A 73 5.92 -4.19 6.48
C ASP A 73 5.97 -4.51 4.98
N PRO A 74 6.82 -3.80 4.20
CA PRO A 74 6.88 -4.00 2.76
C PRO A 74 7.31 -5.41 2.35
N GLN A 75 8.12 -6.08 3.18
CA GLN A 75 8.60 -7.44 2.91
C GLN A 75 7.52 -8.48 3.21
N GLY A 76 6.85 -8.35 4.35
CA GLY A 76 5.72 -9.23 4.73
C GLY A 76 4.40 -8.84 4.07
N GLY A 77 4.36 -7.73 3.34
CA GLY A 77 3.16 -7.28 2.64
C GLY A 77 2.01 -6.93 3.59
N ALA A 78 2.29 -6.28 4.72
CA ALA A 78 1.28 -5.98 5.73
C ALA A 78 1.36 -4.54 6.22
N PHE A 79 0.24 -4.04 6.77
CA PHE A 79 0.17 -2.74 7.43
C PHE A 79 -0.86 -2.79 8.56
N TRP A 80 -0.65 -1.97 9.61
CA TRP A 80 -1.51 -1.94 10.80
C TRP A 80 -1.37 -0.61 11.54
N LEU A 81 -2.37 -0.30 12.38
CA LEU A 81 -2.33 0.89 13.24
C LEU A 81 -1.80 0.56 14.62
N THR A 82 -1.11 1.55 15.21
CA THR A 82 -0.79 1.61 16.62
C THR A 82 -1.11 3.00 17.16
N ALA A 83 -1.48 3.06 18.44
CA ALA A 83 -1.76 4.28 19.18
C ALA A 83 -0.77 4.45 20.31
N GLN A 84 -0.34 5.66 20.58
CA GLN A 84 0.52 5.99 21.71
C GLN A 84 -0.27 5.89 23.01
N GLY A 85 0.20 5.07 23.95
CA GLY A 85 -0.33 4.98 25.31
C GLY A 85 0.21 6.10 26.23
N ASP A 86 -0.32 6.18 27.44
CA ASP A 86 0.10 7.16 28.46
C ASP A 86 1.56 6.97 28.90
N ASP A 87 2.08 5.77 28.74
CA ASP A 87 3.49 5.40 28.97
C ASP A 87 4.42 5.75 27.79
N GLY A 88 3.87 6.31 26.71
CA GLY A 88 4.58 6.61 25.48
C GLY A 88 4.79 5.41 24.55
N ALA A 89 4.42 4.19 24.95
CA ALA A 89 4.51 3.00 24.12
C ALA A 89 3.42 2.98 23.03
N TYR A 90 3.72 2.36 21.89
CA TYR A 90 2.77 2.20 20.80
C TYR A 90 2.15 0.81 20.81
N THR A 91 0.85 0.73 21.02
CA THR A 91 0.09 -0.52 21.08
C THR A 91 -1.03 -0.52 20.05
N ALA A 92 -1.50 -1.72 19.63
CA ALA A 92 -2.65 -1.81 18.75
C ALA A 92 -3.90 -1.22 19.41
N PRO A 93 -4.66 -0.35 18.73
CA PRO A 93 -5.95 0.10 19.24
C PRO A 93 -6.88 -1.11 19.40
N GLY A 94 -7.70 -1.12 20.46
CA GLY A 94 -8.54 -2.24 20.86
C GLY A 94 -9.78 -2.46 19.97
N ASN A 95 -9.71 -2.13 18.70
CA ASN A 95 -10.80 -2.21 17.73
C ASN A 95 -10.34 -2.86 16.41
N ASP A 96 -11.27 -3.05 15.47
CA ASP A 96 -11.00 -3.71 14.19
C ASP A 96 -9.92 -3.00 13.34
N PHE A 97 -9.72 -1.69 13.52
CA PHE A 97 -8.67 -0.93 12.83
C PHE A 97 -7.25 -1.20 13.35
N GLY A 98 -7.10 -1.79 14.55
CA GLY A 98 -5.83 -2.30 15.05
C GLY A 98 -5.40 -3.61 14.41
N MET A 99 -6.27 -4.26 13.64
CA MET A 99 -5.96 -5.52 12.98
C MET A 99 -4.94 -5.30 11.86
N ARG A 100 -4.05 -6.29 11.72
CA ARG A 100 -3.06 -6.30 10.64
C ARG A 100 -3.75 -6.63 9.32
N ALA A 101 -3.75 -5.69 8.38
CA ALA A 101 -4.18 -5.90 7.02
C ALA A 101 -3.02 -6.42 6.16
N GLN A 102 -3.33 -7.29 5.19
CA GLN A 102 -2.34 -7.82 4.25
C GLN A 102 -2.70 -7.43 2.82
N ILE A 103 -1.67 -7.15 2.02
CA ILE A 103 -1.81 -7.02 0.57
C ILE A 103 -2.06 -8.39 -0.05
N SER A 104 -2.58 -8.42 -1.27
CA SER A 104 -2.82 -9.66 -1.99
C SER A 104 -1.53 -10.43 -2.23
N GLU A 105 -1.61 -11.74 -2.16
CA GLU A 105 -0.49 -12.64 -2.43
C GLU A 105 0.12 -12.39 -3.82
N GLY A 106 1.44 -12.16 -3.87
CA GLY A 106 2.19 -11.81 -5.08
C GLY A 106 2.08 -10.35 -5.51
N SER A 107 1.42 -9.49 -4.75
CA SER A 107 1.54 -8.04 -4.87
C SER A 107 2.76 -7.55 -4.10
N ARG A 108 3.24 -6.35 -4.47
CA ARG A 108 4.36 -5.66 -3.80
C ARG A 108 3.88 -4.31 -3.28
N MET A 109 4.41 -3.92 -2.14
CA MET A 109 4.19 -2.62 -1.53
C MET A 109 5.52 -1.90 -1.36
N ASP A 110 5.64 -0.72 -1.95
CA ASP A 110 6.78 0.19 -1.76
C ASP A 110 6.29 1.44 -1.02
N VAL A 111 6.97 1.81 0.05
CA VAL A 111 6.59 2.91 0.93
C VAL A 111 7.69 3.95 0.97
N THR A 112 7.38 5.19 0.60
CA THR A 112 8.27 6.34 0.71
C THR A 112 7.64 7.36 1.64
N ILE A 113 8.32 7.70 2.73
CA ILE A 113 7.87 8.66 3.73
C ILE A 113 8.67 9.94 3.55
N ASN A 114 8.00 11.08 3.61
CA ASN A 114 8.56 12.42 3.37
C ASN A 114 9.31 12.48 2.01
N PRO A 115 8.65 12.16 0.89
CA PRO A 115 9.31 12.04 -0.41
C PRO A 115 10.03 13.33 -0.84
N GLN A 116 9.60 14.50 -0.34
CA GLN A 116 10.25 15.79 -0.64
C GLN A 116 11.50 16.04 0.22
N ALA A 117 11.63 15.42 1.38
CA ALA A 117 12.83 15.55 2.21
C ALA A 117 14.04 14.85 1.56
N ASN A 118 13.80 13.81 0.76
CA ASN A 118 14.85 13.10 0.03
C ASN A 118 15.37 13.85 -1.21
N VAL A 119 14.65 14.84 -1.72
CA VAL A 119 15.05 15.61 -2.92
C VAL A 119 16.00 16.77 -2.59
N GLN A 120 16.10 17.20 -1.34
CA GLN A 120 16.89 18.37 -0.95
C GLN A 120 18.20 18.06 -0.21
N MET A 121 18.61 16.82 -0.03
CA MET A 121 20.01 16.53 0.31
C MET A 121 20.87 16.53 -0.97
N ASN A 122 20.92 17.65 -1.65
CA ASN A 122 22.02 17.92 -2.56
C ASN A 122 23.24 18.26 -1.67
N ILE A 123 23.86 17.20 -1.11
CA ILE A 123 25.15 17.31 -0.41
C ILE A 123 26.11 17.82 -1.48
N PRO A 124 26.68 19.02 -1.34
CA PRO A 124 27.66 19.51 -2.30
C PRO A 124 28.74 18.44 -2.47
N SER A 125 29.06 18.12 -3.71
CA SER A 125 30.07 17.09 -4.08
C SER A 125 31.43 17.29 -3.39
N THR A 126 31.69 18.47 -2.88
CA THR A 126 32.84 18.82 -2.07
C THR A 126 32.89 18.11 -0.70
N ILE A 127 31.73 17.72 -0.14
CA ILE A 127 31.68 17.00 1.15
C ILE A 127 31.89 15.49 0.93
N GLN A 128 31.49 14.95 -0.22
CA GLN A 128 31.73 13.54 -0.56
C GLN A 128 33.20 13.24 -0.84
N GLN A 129 33.96 14.19 -1.36
CA GLN A 129 35.41 13.96 -1.64
C GLN A 129 36.29 14.03 -0.39
N ASN A 130 35.89 14.73 0.66
CA ASN A 130 36.63 14.80 1.92
C ASN A 130 36.39 13.64 2.88
N ALA A 131 35.31 12.85 2.67
CA ALA A 131 34.99 11.69 3.52
C ALA A 131 35.88 10.46 3.25
N VAL A 132 36.69 10.45 2.18
CA VAL A 132 37.52 9.31 1.77
C VAL A 132 38.92 9.34 2.34
N GLN A 133 39.35 10.43 3.01
CA GLN A 133 40.74 10.54 3.58
C GLN A 133 40.70 10.89 5.08
N LEU A 134 39.98 10.15 5.91
CA LEU A 134 40.11 10.26 7.35
C LEU A 134 41.21 9.32 7.86
N GLN A 135 42.35 9.89 8.25
CA GLN A 135 43.36 9.21 9.08
C GLN A 135 42.72 8.78 10.42
N PRO A 136 43.02 7.58 10.94
CA PRO A 136 42.49 7.13 12.23
C PRO A 136 43.05 8.03 13.35
N GLY A 137 42.17 8.78 14.02
CA GLY A 137 42.53 9.50 15.22
C GLY A 137 42.06 10.96 15.38
N VAL A 138 41.35 11.53 14.41
CA VAL A 138 40.81 12.89 14.52
C VAL A 138 39.31 12.82 14.65
N SER A 139 38.75 13.19 15.80
CA SER A 139 37.33 13.35 16.07
C SER A 139 36.88 14.65 15.38
N ASP A 140 36.38 14.55 14.16
CA ASP A 140 35.85 15.68 13.41
C ASP A 140 34.42 15.99 13.94
N PRO A 141 34.15 17.22 14.47
CA PRO A 141 32.82 17.59 14.97
C PRO A 141 31.72 17.51 13.92
N ILE A 142 32.07 17.61 12.61
CA ILE A 142 31.12 17.49 11.51
C ILE A 142 30.72 16.02 11.30
N ALA A 143 31.67 15.08 11.39
CA ALA A 143 31.36 13.66 11.28
C ALA A 143 30.45 13.17 12.44
N SER A 144 30.62 13.73 13.63
CA SER A 144 29.77 13.45 14.79
C SER A 144 28.35 14.00 14.58
N GLN A 145 28.21 15.19 14.00
CA GLN A 145 26.89 15.78 13.68
C GLN A 145 26.17 15.00 12.56
N VAL A 146 26.87 14.61 11.51
CA VAL A 146 26.33 13.78 10.43
C VAL A 146 25.91 12.41 10.96
N ASN A 147 26.70 11.78 11.81
CA ASN A 147 26.34 10.53 12.47
C ASN A 147 25.14 10.69 13.43
N THR A 148 25.04 11.81 14.16
CA THR A 148 23.88 12.10 15.01
C THR A 148 22.63 12.36 14.19
N LEU A 149 22.75 13.03 13.03
CA LEU A 149 21.64 13.24 12.09
C LEU A 149 21.23 11.94 11.38
N MET A 150 22.17 11.05 11.08
CA MET A 150 21.87 9.72 10.53
C MET A 150 21.31 8.77 11.60
N GLN A 151 21.72 8.88 12.85
CA GLN A 151 21.18 8.09 13.97
C GLN A 151 19.81 8.57 14.44
N ASN A 152 19.43 9.83 14.16
CA ASN A 152 18.05 10.30 14.32
C ASN A 152 17.12 9.88 13.18
N GLN A 153 17.63 9.19 12.14
CA GLN A 153 16.78 8.44 11.23
C GLN A 153 16.24 7.23 11.98
N ARG A 154 14.96 7.27 12.20
CA ARG A 154 14.07 6.27 12.81
C ARG A 154 14.72 4.89 12.96
N THR A 155 15.10 4.53 14.16
CA THR A 155 15.66 3.21 14.53
C THR A 155 14.63 2.09 14.46
N ASP A 156 13.37 2.39 14.20
CA ASP A 156 12.35 1.40 13.90
C ASP A 156 12.64 0.76 12.55
N THR A 157 12.86 -0.52 12.55
CA THR A 157 13.20 -1.36 11.38
C THR A 157 12.12 -1.33 10.29
N GLN A 158 10.93 -0.77 10.59
CA GLN A 158 9.77 -0.71 9.70
C GLN A 158 9.32 0.73 9.46
N PRO A 159 9.02 1.11 8.21
CA PRO A 159 8.51 2.43 7.89
C PRO A 159 7.11 2.64 8.51
N TYR A 160 6.83 3.86 8.98
CA TYR A 160 5.52 4.25 9.50
C TYR A 160 5.18 5.69 9.15
N VAL A 161 3.90 5.99 9.06
CA VAL A 161 3.34 7.34 8.95
C VAL A 161 2.74 7.74 10.29
N GLU A 162 3.08 8.93 10.78
CA GLU A 162 2.61 9.45 12.05
C GLU A 162 1.47 10.45 11.87
N PHE A 163 0.42 10.29 12.68
CA PHE A 163 -0.74 11.16 12.76
C PHE A 163 -0.74 11.85 14.12
N GLN A 164 -0.56 13.16 14.15
CA GLN A 164 -0.44 13.94 15.35
C GLN A 164 -1.80 14.47 15.84
N PRO A 165 -1.97 14.72 17.15
CA PRO A 165 -3.19 15.35 17.71
C PRO A 165 -3.52 16.72 17.11
N SER A 166 -2.53 17.41 16.56
CA SER A 166 -2.69 18.69 15.85
C SER A 166 -3.34 18.56 14.45
N GLY A 167 -3.71 17.36 14.03
CA GLY A 167 -4.19 17.07 12.67
C GLY A 167 -3.08 16.98 11.62
N ARG A 168 -1.82 17.13 12.01
CA ARG A 168 -0.68 16.98 11.08
C ARG A 168 -0.36 15.52 10.87
N THR A 169 0.05 15.20 9.64
CA THR A 169 0.44 13.85 9.22
C THR A 169 1.77 13.91 8.46
N ASP A 170 2.58 12.89 8.56
CA ASP A 170 3.74 12.74 7.68
C ASP A 170 3.28 12.65 6.23
N THR A 171 4.02 13.28 5.32
CA THR A 171 3.81 13.08 3.88
C THR A 171 4.33 11.70 3.48
N ALA A 172 3.57 11.00 2.65
CA ALA A 172 3.92 9.65 2.25
C ALA A 172 3.39 9.30 0.86
N LEU A 173 4.09 8.40 0.20
CA LEU A 173 3.67 7.75 -1.03
C LEU A 173 3.76 6.23 -0.85
N VAL A 174 2.63 5.55 -0.98
CA VAL A 174 2.53 4.09 -0.94
C VAL A 174 2.15 3.59 -2.33
N LYS A 175 3.03 2.81 -2.93
CA LYS A 175 2.86 2.22 -4.25
C LYS A 175 2.54 0.74 -4.11
N LEU A 176 1.38 0.34 -4.61
CA LEU A 176 0.91 -1.04 -4.62
C LEU A 176 1.01 -1.57 -6.06
N THR A 177 1.83 -2.58 -6.27
CA THR A 177 2.01 -3.23 -7.58
C THR A 177 1.45 -4.65 -7.52
N ASP A 178 0.56 -5.01 -8.43
CA ASP A 178 0.02 -6.36 -8.51
C ASP A 178 0.93 -7.32 -9.31
N ARG A 179 0.53 -8.60 -9.39
CA ARG A 179 1.24 -9.63 -10.17
C ARG A 179 1.31 -9.35 -11.67
N LEU A 180 0.40 -8.53 -12.17
CA LEU A 180 0.31 -8.16 -13.60
C LEU A 180 1.09 -6.88 -13.92
N GLY A 181 1.68 -6.23 -12.89
CA GLY A 181 2.39 -4.97 -13.03
C GLY A 181 1.48 -3.74 -12.97
N ASN A 182 0.18 -3.88 -12.67
CA ASN A 182 -0.69 -2.72 -12.46
C ASN A 182 -0.32 -2.04 -11.15
N VAL A 183 -0.26 -0.72 -11.19
CA VAL A 183 0.17 0.12 -10.08
C VAL A 183 -0.99 0.97 -9.58
N ILE A 184 -1.17 1.01 -8.26
CA ILE A 184 -2.03 1.97 -7.58
C ILE A 184 -1.15 2.72 -6.58
N GLU A 185 -1.22 4.04 -6.62
CA GLU A 185 -0.47 4.91 -5.72
C GLU A 185 -1.43 5.60 -4.77
N VAL A 186 -1.10 5.54 -3.48
CA VAL A 186 -1.84 6.23 -2.41
C VAL A 186 -0.90 7.24 -1.80
N SER A 187 -1.26 8.50 -1.85
CA SER A 187 -0.39 9.61 -1.43
C SER A 187 -1.06 10.53 -0.42
N CYS A 188 -0.25 11.03 0.50
CA CYS A 188 -0.50 12.21 1.31
C CYS A 188 0.60 13.22 0.97
N ALA A 189 0.29 14.19 0.13
CA ALA A 189 1.28 15.12 -0.42
C ALA A 189 1.62 16.28 0.54
N SER A 190 0.75 16.57 1.50
CA SER A 190 0.93 17.65 2.48
C SER A 190 0.55 17.18 3.88
N ALA A 191 1.21 17.75 4.90
CA ALA A 191 0.97 17.41 6.30
C ALA A 191 -0.48 17.69 6.78
N THR A 192 -1.25 18.45 6.04
CA THR A 192 -2.64 18.81 6.34
C THR A 192 -3.66 18.11 5.43
N GLU A 193 -3.20 17.43 4.39
CA GLU A 193 -4.06 16.69 3.47
C GLU A 193 -4.39 15.30 3.97
N THR A 194 -5.45 14.72 3.40
CA THR A 194 -5.83 13.32 3.60
C THR A 194 -5.16 12.42 2.58
N PHE A 195 -5.01 11.15 2.88
CA PHE A 195 -4.56 10.17 1.92
C PHE A 195 -5.56 10.03 0.76
N ARG A 196 -5.05 10.03 -0.47
CA ARG A 196 -5.85 9.87 -1.70
C ARG A 196 -5.17 8.90 -2.67
N ILE A 197 -5.97 8.25 -3.49
CA ILE A 197 -5.46 7.46 -4.62
C ILE A 197 -5.11 8.45 -5.75
N LEU A 198 -3.87 8.36 -6.24
CA LEU A 198 -3.46 9.12 -7.41
C LEU A 198 -3.97 8.42 -8.68
N GLN A 199 -4.55 9.20 -9.59
CA GLN A 199 -4.93 8.69 -10.91
C GLN A 199 -3.71 8.64 -11.83
N PRO A 200 -3.63 7.67 -12.77
CA PRO A 200 -2.56 7.63 -13.76
C PRO A 200 -2.53 8.96 -14.55
N GLY A 201 -1.45 9.73 -14.39
CA GLY A 201 -1.27 11.03 -15.04
C GLY A 201 -1.24 12.26 -14.12
N GLU A 202 -1.47 12.11 -12.82
CA GLU A 202 -1.37 13.23 -11.84
C GLU A 202 0.06 13.47 -11.31
N MET A 203 1.04 12.70 -11.76
CA MET A 203 2.44 12.98 -11.44
C MET A 203 2.97 14.09 -12.35
N GLN A 204 3.06 15.32 -11.82
CA GLN A 204 3.93 16.39 -12.31
C GLN A 204 4.85 16.85 -11.20
#